data_af72cb4d1f5c4352cbd1bc6759be690b
#
_entry.id   af72cb4d1f5c4352cbd1bc6759be690b
#
_cell.length_a   1.000
_cell.length_b   1.000
_cell.length_c   1.000
_cell.angle_alpha   90.00
_cell.angle_beta   90.00
_cell.angle_gamma   90.00
#
_symmetry.space_group_name_H-M   'P 1'
#
loop_
_entity.id
_entity.type
_entity.pdbx_description
1 polymer ?
#
loop_
_entity_poly.entity_id
_entity_poly.type
_entity_poly.pdbx_seq_one_letter_code
_entity_poly.pdbx_strand_id
1 'polypeptide(L)'
;MDDGAPGLLDARHRLTTVGLLLLVTLVAFESMAVSTAMPTAVTELDGLAWFGWPFTAFLVAQVVGMVVGGDVGDRQGARAGLLWGVAVFAAGLLACGVAADMALFVVGRAVQGFGGGLISVALYVVIGQAYEAGLRPRLFGATAAAWVLPALVGPLVAGALTTSVGWRWVFTGLLPLVLAGLALVLPTLRGLAVPADPPPARVARRWWAALAGLGVGALQVAGQRLDPVGAVVAVAG
;
A
#
# COMPACT_ATOMS: atom_id res chain seq x y z
N MET A 1 3.42 -14.37 -39.79
CA MET A 1 2.11 -14.74 -39.28
C MET A 1 2.19 -14.58 -37.78
N ASP A 2 1.72 -13.44 -37.32
CA ASP A 2 1.72 -13.10 -35.89
C ASP A 2 0.41 -13.71 -35.36
N ASP A 3 0.46 -14.99 -35.00
CA ASP A 3 -0.68 -15.70 -34.42
C ASP A 3 -0.97 -15.04 -33.08
N GLY A 4 -2.05 -14.27 -33.06
CA GLY A 4 -2.66 -13.53 -31.96
C GLY A 4 -2.46 -14.05 -30.54
N ALA A 5 -1.21 -14.10 -30.08
CA ALA A 5 -0.92 -14.38 -28.67
C ALA A 5 -1.61 -13.34 -27.83
N PRO A 6 -2.43 -13.73 -26.84
CA PRO A 6 -3.18 -12.79 -26.02
C PRO A 6 -2.25 -11.75 -25.40
N GLY A 7 -2.60 -10.47 -25.56
CA GLY A 7 -1.83 -9.34 -25.04
C GLY A 7 -2.38 -8.86 -23.69
N LEU A 8 -1.56 -8.13 -22.93
CA LEU A 8 -1.98 -7.52 -21.67
C LEU A 8 -3.11 -6.48 -21.87
N LEU A 9 -3.17 -5.86 -23.04
CA LEU A 9 -4.14 -4.81 -23.39
C LEU A 9 -5.24 -5.27 -24.35
N ASP A 10 -5.39 -6.56 -24.56
CA ASP A 10 -6.50 -7.11 -25.34
C ASP A 10 -7.84 -6.78 -24.68
N ALA A 11 -8.91 -6.80 -25.46
CA ALA A 11 -10.26 -6.45 -25.02
C ALA A 11 -10.69 -7.17 -23.73
N ARG A 12 -10.19 -8.39 -23.50
CA ARG A 12 -10.48 -9.20 -22.32
C ARG A 12 -9.74 -8.71 -21.07
N HIS A 13 -8.50 -8.27 -21.20
CA HIS A 13 -7.59 -8.01 -20.07
C HIS A 13 -7.36 -6.52 -19.80
N ARG A 14 -7.60 -5.64 -20.81
CA ARG A 14 -7.22 -4.22 -20.73
C ARG A 14 -7.71 -3.49 -19.48
N LEU A 15 -8.98 -3.66 -19.11
CA LEU A 15 -9.54 -2.96 -17.94
C LEU A 15 -8.89 -3.45 -16.65
N THR A 16 -8.70 -4.75 -16.53
CA THR A 16 -8.06 -5.36 -15.37
C THR A 16 -6.59 -4.95 -15.30
N THR A 17 -5.85 -5.03 -16.41
CA THR A 17 -4.45 -4.61 -16.48
C THR A 17 -4.29 -3.15 -16.09
N VAL A 18 -5.08 -2.25 -16.68
CA VAL A 18 -5.03 -0.82 -16.35
C VAL A 18 -5.39 -0.57 -14.89
N GLY A 19 -6.44 -1.22 -14.37
CA GLY A 19 -6.85 -1.07 -12.98
C GLY A 19 -5.80 -1.59 -11.99
N LEU A 20 -5.17 -2.74 -12.25
CA LEU A 20 -4.08 -3.28 -11.42
C LEU A 20 -2.87 -2.34 -11.44
N LEU A 21 -2.43 -1.90 -12.63
CA LEU A 21 -1.30 -0.98 -12.75
C LEU A 21 -1.60 0.37 -12.09
N LEU A 22 -2.82 0.89 -12.23
CA LEU A 22 -3.24 2.11 -11.55
C LEU A 22 -3.15 1.96 -10.03
N LEU A 23 -3.69 0.88 -9.45
CA LEU A 23 -3.61 0.64 -8.00
C LEU A 23 -2.15 0.54 -7.51
N VAL A 24 -1.29 -0.17 -8.23
CA VAL A 24 0.15 -0.25 -7.89
C VAL A 24 0.79 1.13 -7.96
N THR A 25 0.55 1.86 -9.04
CA THR A 25 1.11 3.21 -9.25
C THR A 25 0.66 4.18 -8.16
N LEU A 26 -0.60 4.10 -7.70
CA LEU A 26 -1.12 4.97 -6.63
C LEU A 26 -0.51 4.65 -5.27
N VAL A 27 -0.33 3.36 -4.94
CA VAL A 27 0.37 2.96 -3.71
C VAL A 27 1.83 3.41 -3.75
N ALA A 28 2.49 3.26 -4.90
CA ALA A 28 3.87 3.70 -5.10
C ALA A 28 3.99 5.24 -5.03
N PHE A 29 3.07 5.96 -5.70
CA PHE A 29 3.02 7.42 -5.66
C PHE A 29 2.88 7.93 -4.22
N GLU A 30 1.94 7.38 -3.49
CA GLU A 30 1.69 7.77 -2.11
C GLU A 30 2.94 7.58 -1.25
N SER A 31 3.62 6.44 -1.37
CA SER A 31 4.85 6.15 -0.62
C SER A 31 5.95 7.18 -0.85
N MET A 32 6.06 7.73 -2.06
CA MET A 32 7.04 8.77 -2.42
C MET A 32 6.55 10.18 -2.05
N ALA A 33 5.27 10.45 -2.26
CA ALA A 33 4.65 11.75 -2.04
C ALA A 33 4.66 12.18 -0.58
N VAL A 34 4.51 11.23 0.34
CA VAL A 34 4.52 11.49 1.79
C VAL A 34 5.81 12.15 2.26
N SER A 35 6.97 11.71 1.76
CA SER A 35 8.25 12.30 2.16
C SER A 35 8.34 13.79 1.82
N THR A 36 7.71 14.20 0.71
CA THR A 36 7.68 15.60 0.26
C THR A 36 6.66 16.44 1.04
N ALA A 37 5.50 15.86 1.38
CA ALA A 37 4.45 16.54 2.13
C ALA A 37 4.74 16.62 3.64
N MET A 38 5.57 15.72 4.17
CA MET A 38 5.82 15.55 5.60
C MET A 38 6.31 16.81 6.33
N PRO A 39 7.29 17.59 5.82
CA PRO A 39 7.74 18.80 6.52
C PRO A 39 6.60 19.79 6.80
N THR A 40 5.71 20.00 5.82
CA THR A 40 4.56 20.89 5.97
C THR A 40 3.53 20.30 6.93
N ALA A 41 3.22 19.01 6.81
CA ALA A 41 2.28 18.32 7.69
C ALA A 41 2.72 18.37 9.17
N VAL A 42 4.00 18.08 9.43
CA VAL A 42 4.57 18.12 10.79
C VAL A 42 4.52 19.52 11.40
N THR A 43 4.77 20.55 10.59
CA THR A 43 4.70 21.93 11.08
C THR A 43 3.28 22.35 11.40
N GLU A 44 2.29 22.01 10.53
CA GLU A 44 0.88 22.35 10.75
C GLU A 44 0.25 21.56 11.91
N LEU A 45 0.67 20.32 12.12
CA LEU A 45 0.15 19.43 13.17
C LEU A 45 0.95 19.54 14.51
N ASP A 46 1.89 20.48 14.59
CA ASP A 46 2.77 20.68 15.76
C ASP A 46 3.43 19.37 16.24
N GLY A 47 3.88 18.56 15.29
CA GLY A 47 4.30 17.17 15.50
C GLY A 47 5.76 16.86 15.22
N LEU A 48 6.69 17.80 15.39
CA LEU A 48 8.11 17.61 15.02
C LEU A 48 8.74 16.38 15.69
N ALA A 49 8.41 16.12 16.96
CA ALA A 49 8.87 14.94 17.69
C ALA A 49 8.38 13.61 17.11
N TRP A 50 7.35 13.66 16.25
CA TRP A 50 6.72 12.50 15.65
C TRP A 50 7.13 12.28 14.18
N PHE A 51 8.10 13.04 13.65
CA PHE A 51 8.45 13.04 12.22
C PHE A 51 8.66 11.65 11.62
N GLY A 52 9.31 10.72 12.32
CA GLY A 52 9.57 9.36 11.84
C GLY A 52 8.39 8.39 11.98
N TRP A 53 7.43 8.67 12.86
CA TRP A 53 6.34 7.75 13.18
C TRP A 53 5.41 7.42 12.02
N PRO A 54 4.98 8.37 11.17
CA PRO A 54 4.12 8.08 10.03
C PRO A 54 4.71 7.07 9.06
N PHE A 55 6.02 7.10 8.84
CA PHE A 55 6.71 6.16 7.96
C PHE A 55 6.77 4.77 8.59
N THR A 56 7.18 4.71 9.85
CA THR A 56 7.29 3.45 10.59
C THR A 56 5.92 2.79 10.76
N ALA A 57 4.89 3.54 11.14
CA ALA A 57 3.53 3.05 11.32
C ALA A 57 2.98 2.45 10.01
N PHE A 58 3.21 3.12 8.89
CA PHE A 58 2.82 2.61 7.57
C PHE A 58 3.52 1.29 7.25
N LEU A 59 4.87 1.24 7.33
CA LEU A 59 5.65 0.07 6.95
C LEU A 59 5.34 -1.14 7.83
N VAL A 60 5.26 -0.94 9.15
CA VAL A 60 4.92 -2.00 10.11
C VAL A 60 3.53 -2.55 9.82
N ALA A 61 2.54 -1.66 9.68
CA ALA A 61 1.18 -2.07 9.40
C ALA A 61 1.05 -2.75 8.01
N GLN A 62 1.84 -2.33 7.02
CA GLN A 62 1.88 -2.94 5.70
C GLN A 62 2.36 -4.40 5.77
N VAL A 63 3.42 -4.68 6.54
CA VAL A 63 3.89 -6.07 6.74
C VAL A 63 2.80 -6.93 7.39
N VAL A 64 2.15 -6.41 8.43
CA VAL A 64 1.02 -7.10 9.09
C VAL A 64 -0.13 -7.31 8.08
N GLY A 65 -0.45 -6.28 7.29
CA GLY A 65 -1.46 -6.33 6.24
C GLY A 65 -1.15 -7.39 5.17
N MET A 66 0.11 -7.56 4.77
CA MET A 66 0.52 -8.62 3.84
C MET A 66 0.27 -10.02 4.42
N VAL A 67 0.58 -10.25 5.69
CA VAL A 67 0.34 -11.54 6.35
C VAL A 67 -1.15 -11.85 6.46
N VAL A 68 -1.94 -10.86 6.87
CA VAL A 68 -3.41 -11.00 6.95
C VAL A 68 -4.02 -11.14 5.57
N GLY A 69 -3.49 -10.41 4.58
CA GLY A 69 -3.91 -10.48 3.18
C GLY A 69 -3.74 -11.87 2.58
N GLY A 70 -2.64 -12.57 2.93
CA GLY A 70 -2.47 -13.97 2.57
C GLY A 70 -3.59 -14.85 3.13
N ASP A 71 -3.89 -14.73 4.42
CA ASP A 71 -4.97 -15.48 5.05
C ASP A 71 -6.35 -15.17 4.46
N VAL A 72 -6.63 -13.90 4.14
CA VAL A 72 -7.88 -13.49 3.52
C VAL A 72 -7.98 -14.05 2.10
N GLY A 73 -6.88 -13.97 1.32
CA GLY A 73 -6.81 -14.53 -0.02
C GLY A 73 -7.02 -16.04 -0.05
N ASP A 74 -6.38 -16.77 0.88
CA ASP A 74 -6.48 -18.23 0.99
C ASP A 74 -7.90 -18.69 1.41
N ARG A 75 -8.64 -17.88 2.16
CA ARG A 75 -9.94 -18.26 2.73
C ARG A 75 -11.15 -17.65 2.03
N GLN A 76 -11.05 -16.43 1.59
CA GLN A 76 -12.17 -15.66 1.02
C GLN A 76 -11.94 -15.33 -0.46
N GLY A 77 -10.78 -15.68 -1.00
CA GLY A 77 -10.40 -15.41 -2.38
C GLY A 77 -9.84 -14.00 -2.61
N ALA A 78 -9.27 -13.81 -3.79
CA ALA A 78 -8.61 -12.55 -4.19
C ALA A 78 -9.55 -11.34 -4.18
N ARG A 79 -10.83 -11.56 -4.51
CA ARG A 79 -11.86 -10.50 -4.50
C ARG A 79 -12.02 -9.87 -3.12
N ALA A 80 -12.17 -10.69 -2.07
CA ALA A 80 -12.33 -10.18 -0.71
C ALA A 80 -11.07 -9.43 -0.26
N GLY A 81 -9.88 -9.99 -0.53
CA GLY A 81 -8.59 -9.36 -0.21
C GLY A 81 -8.44 -7.98 -0.82
N LEU A 82 -8.79 -7.82 -2.11
CA LEU A 82 -8.68 -6.53 -2.79
C LEU A 82 -9.73 -5.52 -2.32
N LEU A 83 -10.98 -5.96 -2.12
CA LEU A 83 -12.06 -5.08 -1.63
C LEU A 83 -11.73 -4.54 -0.22
N TRP A 84 -11.37 -5.42 0.70
CA TRP A 84 -10.96 -5.02 2.04
C TRP A 84 -9.70 -4.14 2.01
N GLY A 85 -8.71 -4.51 1.20
CA GLY A 85 -7.49 -3.74 1.04
C GLY A 85 -7.76 -2.31 0.59
N VAL A 86 -8.55 -2.14 -0.46
CA VAL A 86 -8.90 -0.80 -0.98
C VAL A 86 -9.77 -0.02 0.01
N ALA A 87 -10.74 -0.66 0.67
CA ALA A 87 -11.59 0.01 1.65
C ALA A 87 -10.77 0.54 2.84
N VAL A 88 -9.87 -0.29 3.38
CA VAL A 88 -9.01 0.08 4.51
C VAL A 88 -7.96 1.13 4.09
N PHE A 89 -7.37 0.99 2.90
CA PHE A 89 -6.42 1.97 2.37
C PHE A 89 -7.09 3.34 2.18
N ALA A 90 -8.30 3.36 1.60
CA ALA A 90 -9.09 4.58 1.42
C ALA A 90 -9.48 5.22 2.76
N ALA A 91 -9.87 4.41 3.76
CA ALA A 91 -10.12 4.91 5.11
C ALA A 91 -8.88 5.56 5.74
N GLY A 92 -7.70 4.97 5.54
CA GLY A 92 -6.42 5.55 5.96
C GLY A 92 -6.10 6.87 5.25
N LEU A 93 -6.32 6.94 3.93
CA LEU A 93 -6.17 8.19 3.15
C LEU A 93 -7.08 9.30 3.70
N LEU A 94 -8.35 8.97 3.97
CA LEU A 94 -9.28 9.92 4.58
C LEU A 94 -8.81 10.37 5.95
N ALA A 95 -8.43 9.44 6.83
CA ALA A 95 -7.94 9.76 8.17
C ALA A 95 -6.73 10.70 8.12
N CYS A 96 -5.76 10.44 7.21
CA CYS A 96 -4.62 11.33 7.01
C CYS A 96 -5.05 12.72 6.49
N GLY A 97 -5.99 12.76 5.54
CA GLY A 97 -6.45 14.02 4.94
C GLY A 97 -7.25 14.92 5.89
N VAL A 98 -7.94 14.33 6.87
CA VAL A 98 -8.73 15.09 7.88
C VAL A 98 -8.00 15.20 9.22
N ALA A 99 -6.74 14.76 9.32
CA ALA A 99 -5.99 14.77 10.56
C ALA A 99 -5.90 16.20 11.14
N ALA A 100 -6.35 16.34 12.38
CA ALA A 100 -6.27 17.56 13.16
C ALA A 100 -5.03 17.62 14.06
N ASP A 101 -4.41 16.47 14.32
CA ASP A 101 -3.21 16.32 15.11
C ASP A 101 -2.32 15.20 14.55
N MET A 102 -1.10 15.13 15.05
CA MET A 102 -0.11 14.16 14.58
C MET A 102 -0.44 12.72 14.98
N ALA A 103 -1.14 12.51 16.09
CA ALA A 103 -1.52 11.16 16.53
C ALA A 103 -2.54 10.55 15.57
N LEU A 104 -3.58 11.31 15.19
CA LEU A 104 -4.56 10.88 14.18
C LEU A 104 -3.90 10.63 12.83
N PHE A 105 -2.93 11.47 12.44
CA PHE A 105 -2.16 11.27 11.21
C PHE A 105 -1.39 9.96 11.23
N VAL A 106 -0.67 9.65 12.32
CA VAL A 106 0.05 8.37 12.49
C VAL A 106 -0.88 7.17 12.46
N VAL A 107 -2.04 7.25 13.14
CA VAL A 107 -3.07 6.20 13.07
C VAL A 107 -3.58 6.03 11.64
N GLY A 108 -3.87 7.13 10.95
CA GLY A 108 -4.25 7.09 9.53
C GLY A 108 -3.20 6.39 8.65
N ARG A 109 -1.91 6.67 8.89
CA ARG A 109 -0.79 5.98 8.22
C ARG A 109 -0.74 4.48 8.52
N ALA A 110 -0.99 4.08 9.76
CA ALA A 110 -1.06 2.66 10.12
C ALA A 110 -2.23 1.95 9.39
N VAL A 111 -3.42 2.55 9.41
CA VAL A 111 -4.59 2.01 8.69
C VAL A 111 -4.32 1.92 7.21
N GLN A 112 -3.74 2.95 6.61
CA GLN A 112 -3.37 3.00 5.20
C GLN A 112 -2.33 1.93 4.85
N GLY A 113 -1.27 1.80 5.65
CA GLY A 113 -0.25 0.76 5.47
C GLY A 113 -0.85 -0.64 5.49
N PHE A 114 -1.70 -0.93 6.47
CA PHE A 114 -2.39 -2.22 6.56
C PHE A 114 -3.21 -2.51 5.30
N GLY A 115 -4.01 -1.53 4.82
CA GLY A 115 -4.74 -1.64 3.56
C GLY A 115 -3.81 -1.86 2.36
N GLY A 116 -2.69 -1.16 2.28
CA GLY A 116 -1.65 -1.32 1.25
C GLY A 116 -1.05 -2.73 1.24
N GLY A 117 -0.85 -3.33 2.41
CA GLY A 117 -0.41 -4.71 2.56
C GLY A 117 -1.43 -5.72 2.00
N LEU A 118 -2.70 -5.54 2.33
CA LEU A 118 -3.80 -6.35 1.77
C LEU A 118 -3.86 -6.24 0.23
N ILE A 119 -3.80 -5.01 -0.31
CA ILE A 119 -3.80 -4.74 -1.76
C ILE A 119 -2.63 -5.48 -2.42
N SER A 120 -1.42 -5.33 -1.88
CA SER A 120 -0.22 -5.92 -2.47
C SER A 120 -0.35 -7.42 -2.67
N VAL A 121 -0.82 -8.16 -1.65
CA VAL A 121 -1.01 -9.60 -1.76
C VAL A 121 -2.16 -9.95 -2.70
N ALA A 122 -3.30 -9.25 -2.58
CA ALA A 122 -4.46 -9.50 -3.43
C ALA A 122 -4.14 -9.30 -4.92
N LEU A 123 -3.32 -8.30 -5.28
CA LEU A 123 -2.88 -8.06 -6.66
C LEU A 123 -2.14 -9.26 -7.24
N TYR A 124 -1.21 -9.85 -6.48
CA TYR A 124 -0.49 -11.05 -6.94
C TYR A 124 -1.42 -12.25 -7.14
N VAL A 125 -2.40 -12.42 -6.25
CA VAL A 125 -3.40 -13.50 -6.38
C VAL A 125 -4.29 -13.27 -7.59
N VAL A 126 -4.75 -12.03 -7.84
CA VAL A 126 -5.54 -11.67 -9.04
C VAL A 126 -4.75 -11.96 -10.32
N ILE A 127 -3.46 -11.57 -10.37
CA ILE A 127 -2.60 -11.85 -11.52
C ILE A 127 -2.50 -13.36 -11.75
N GLY A 128 -2.32 -14.14 -10.68
CA GLY A 128 -2.21 -15.59 -10.76
C GLY A 128 -3.50 -16.31 -11.23
N GLN A 129 -4.67 -15.73 -10.95
CA GLN A 129 -5.96 -16.35 -11.29
C GLN A 129 -6.56 -15.81 -12.59
N ALA A 130 -6.38 -14.53 -12.90
CA ALA A 130 -7.02 -13.87 -14.02
C ALA A 130 -6.22 -13.97 -15.33
N TYR A 131 -4.91 -14.26 -15.25
CA TYR A 131 -4.03 -14.26 -16.43
C TYR A 131 -3.44 -15.63 -16.69
N GLU A 132 -3.33 -15.96 -17.97
CA GLU A 132 -2.65 -17.16 -18.45
C GLU A 132 -1.17 -17.15 -18.07
N ALA A 133 -0.58 -18.35 -17.89
CA ALA A 133 0.80 -18.49 -17.41
C ALA A 133 1.83 -17.70 -18.22
N GLY A 134 1.65 -17.61 -19.55
CA GLY A 134 2.55 -16.86 -20.45
C GLY A 134 2.48 -15.32 -20.28
N LEU A 135 1.36 -14.77 -19.78
CA LEU A 135 1.19 -13.34 -19.58
C LEU A 135 1.66 -12.85 -18.20
N ARG A 136 1.67 -13.74 -17.20
CA ARG A 136 2.03 -13.38 -15.81
C ARG A 136 3.39 -12.72 -15.68
N PRO A 137 4.49 -13.23 -16.28
CA PRO A 137 5.81 -12.57 -16.18
C PRO A 137 5.81 -11.16 -16.75
N ARG A 138 5.08 -10.93 -17.87
CA ARG A 138 4.96 -9.61 -18.48
C ARG A 138 4.21 -8.63 -17.56
N LEU A 139 3.16 -9.09 -16.91
CA LEU A 139 2.38 -8.26 -15.98
C LEU A 139 3.15 -7.99 -14.69
N PHE A 140 3.90 -8.96 -14.15
CA PHE A 140 4.81 -8.71 -13.02
C PHE A 140 5.90 -7.70 -13.38
N GLY A 141 6.48 -7.78 -14.59
CA GLY A 141 7.38 -6.75 -15.08
C GLY A 141 6.73 -5.37 -15.17
N ALA A 142 5.49 -5.30 -15.67
CA ALA A 142 4.73 -4.05 -15.75
C ALA A 142 4.40 -3.48 -14.35
N THR A 143 4.06 -4.33 -13.36
CA THR A 143 3.84 -3.87 -11.98
C THR A 143 5.13 -3.36 -11.33
N ALA A 144 6.28 -3.96 -11.62
CA ALA A 144 7.57 -3.44 -11.16
C ALA A 144 7.90 -2.08 -11.82
N ALA A 145 7.66 -1.95 -13.14
CA ALA A 145 7.83 -0.69 -13.86
C ALA A 145 6.89 0.42 -13.38
N ALA A 146 5.70 0.07 -12.88
CA ALA A 146 4.73 1.01 -12.33
C ALA A 146 5.22 1.78 -11.08
N TRP A 147 6.31 1.34 -10.47
CA TRP A 147 7.00 2.07 -9.38
C TRP A 147 7.94 3.17 -9.89
N VAL A 148 8.44 3.04 -11.12
CA VAL A 148 9.43 3.97 -11.68
C VAL A 148 8.83 5.35 -11.91
N LEU A 149 7.64 5.42 -12.51
CA LEU A 149 6.99 6.69 -12.79
C LEU A 149 6.71 7.51 -11.52
N PRO A 150 6.09 6.94 -10.47
CA PRO A 150 5.92 7.64 -9.19
C PRO A 150 7.23 8.06 -8.53
N ALA A 151 8.30 7.28 -8.65
CA ALA A 151 9.59 7.62 -8.09
C ALA A 151 10.18 8.90 -8.72
N LEU A 152 9.95 9.10 -10.03
CA LEU A 152 10.42 10.29 -10.74
C LEU A 152 9.50 11.49 -10.57
N VAL A 153 8.19 11.29 -10.69
CA VAL A 153 7.19 12.37 -10.78
C VAL A 153 6.54 12.65 -9.42
N GLY A 154 6.50 11.66 -8.54
CA GLY A 154 5.82 11.75 -7.24
C GLY A 154 6.23 12.96 -6.40
N PRO A 155 7.52 13.19 -6.13
CA PRO A 155 7.95 14.35 -5.36
C PRO A 155 7.56 15.70 -6.01
N LEU A 156 7.61 15.80 -7.33
CA LEU A 156 7.24 17.02 -8.05
C LEU A 156 5.74 17.31 -7.92
N VAL A 157 4.90 16.30 -8.15
CA VAL A 157 3.45 16.43 -8.03
C VAL A 157 3.05 16.69 -6.57
N ALA A 158 3.62 15.96 -5.62
CA ALA A 158 3.35 16.16 -4.21
C ALA A 158 3.79 17.55 -3.72
N GLY A 159 4.94 18.05 -4.18
CA GLY A 159 5.41 19.40 -3.90
C GLY A 159 4.47 20.47 -4.46
N ALA A 160 4.06 20.34 -5.73
CA ALA A 160 3.11 21.23 -6.35
C ALA A 160 1.76 21.24 -5.63
N LEU A 161 1.21 20.07 -5.28
CA LEU A 161 -0.03 19.95 -4.50
C LEU A 161 0.12 20.60 -3.12
N THR A 162 1.20 20.31 -2.42
CA THR A 162 1.43 20.82 -1.06
C THR A 162 1.50 22.33 -1.04
N THR A 163 2.15 22.97 -2.03
CA THR A 163 2.31 24.42 -2.10
C THR A 163 1.09 25.15 -2.65
N SER A 164 0.29 24.52 -3.54
CA SER A 164 -0.83 25.18 -4.21
C SER A 164 -2.16 25.00 -3.49
N VAL A 165 -2.46 23.79 -3.02
CA VAL A 165 -3.77 23.45 -2.42
C VAL A 165 -3.67 22.83 -1.03
N GLY A 166 -2.46 22.57 -0.57
CA GLY A 166 -2.16 22.02 0.75
C GLY A 166 -1.85 20.52 0.75
N TRP A 167 -1.03 20.09 1.73
CA TRP A 167 -0.53 18.72 1.85
C TRP A 167 -1.63 17.65 2.01
N ARG A 168 -2.78 18.02 2.56
CA ARG A 168 -3.93 17.12 2.74
C ARG A 168 -4.43 16.55 1.42
N TRP A 169 -4.30 17.31 0.32
CA TRP A 169 -4.69 16.85 -1.01
C TRP A 169 -3.77 15.74 -1.56
N VAL A 170 -2.57 15.60 -1.05
CA VAL A 170 -1.71 14.45 -1.38
C VAL A 170 -2.37 13.13 -0.98
N PHE A 171 -3.18 13.12 0.07
CA PHE A 171 -3.92 11.94 0.55
C PHE A 171 -5.33 11.89 -0.06
N THR A 172 -6.13 12.92 0.15
CA THR A 172 -7.54 12.93 -0.28
C THR A 172 -7.71 12.89 -1.79
N GLY A 173 -6.79 13.51 -2.53
CA GLY A 173 -6.81 13.51 -4.00
C GLY A 173 -6.59 12.12 -4.62
N LEU A 174 -6.00 11.18 -3.89
CA LEU A 174 -5.84 9.79 -4.34
C LEU A 174 -7.12 8.96 -4.24
N LEU A 175 -8.07 9.35 -3.39
CA LEU A 175 -9.31 8.58 -3.17
C LEU A 175 -10.08 8.25 -4.44
N PRO A 176 -10.45 9.23 -5.29
CA PRO A 176 -11.18 8.94 -6.51
C PRO A 176 -10.41 8.02 -7.45
N LEU A 177 -9.07 8.15 -7.50
CA LEU A 177 -8.22 7.34 -8.36
C LEU A 177 -8.11 5.88 -7.86
N VAL A 178 -8.01 5.67 -6.55
CA VAL A 178 -8.01 4.33 -5.94
C VAL A 178 -9.35 3.64 -6.17
N LEU A 179 -10.46 4.35 -6.03
CA LEU A 179 -11.79 3.82 -6.32
C LEU A 179 -11.98 3.52 -7.82
N ALA A 180 -11.45 4.36 -8.71
CA ALA A 180 -11.45 4.11 -10.15
C ALA A 180 -10.62 2.86 -10.50
N GLY A 181 -9.43 2.69 -9.91
CA GLY A 181 -8.61 1.49 -10.07
C GLY A 181 -9.37 0.22 -9.65
N LEU A 182 -10.05 0.26 -8.50
CA LEU A 182 -10.89 -0.85 -8.05
C LEU A 182 -12.05 -1.11 -9.03
N ALA A 183 -12.74 -0.06 -9.48
CA ALA A 183 -13.87 -0.18 -10.40
C ALA A 183 -13.46 -0.86 -11.73
N LEU A 184 -12.26 -0.58 -12.24
CA LEU A 184 -11.72 -1.22 -13.44
C LEU A 184 -11.41 -2.70 -13.25
N VAL A 185 -11.00 -3.12 -12.06
CA VAL A 185 -10.70 -4.54 -11.75
C VAL A 185 -11.97 -5.31 -11.36
N LEU A 186 -12.98 -4.64 -10.84
CA LEU A 186 -14.18 -5.25 -10.24
C LEU A 186 -14.91 -6.27 -11.15
N PRO A 187 -15.08 -6.06 -12.48
CA PRO A 187 -15.71 -7.05 -13.35
C PRO A 187 -14.97 -8.38 -13.34
N THR A 188 -13.64 -8.36 -13.42
CA THR A 188 -12.81 -9.56 -13.38
C THR A 188 -12.88 -10.26 -12.03
N LEU A 189 -12.88 -9.50 -10.92
CA LEU A 189 -12.99 -10.06 -9.59
C LEU A 189 -14.27 -10.86 -9.34
N ARG A 190 -15.36 -10.53 -10.05
CA ARG A 190 -16.64 -11.26 -9.95
C ARG A 190 -16.56 -12.66 -10.53
N GLY A 191 -15.65 -12.88 -11.48
CA GLY A 191 -15.43 -14.16 -12.15
C GLY A 191 -14.35 -15.03 -11.50
N LEU A 192 -13.62 -14.54 -10.49
CA LEU A 192 -12.57 -15.31 -9.85
C LEU A 192 -13.15 -16.35 -8.88
N ALA A 193 -12.50 -17.52 -8.85
CA ALA A 193 -12.90 -18.60 -7.97
C ALA A 193 -12.68 -18.23 -6.49
N VAL A 194 -13.67 -18.58 -5.66
CA VAL A 194 -13.53 -18.57 -4.21
C VAL A 194 -13.11 -19.97 -3.79
N PRO A 195 -12.14 -20.15 -2.88
CA PRO A 195 -11.74 -21.46 -2.41
C PRO A 195 -12.92 -22.24 -1.81
N ALA A 196 -13.17 -23.44 -2.32
CA ALA A 196 -14.27 -24.29 -1.85
C ALA A 196 -13.99 -24.90 -0.48
N ASP A 197 -12.71 -25.16 -0.19
CA ASP A 197 -12.25 -25.73 1.09
C ASP A 197 -11.12 -24.86 1.67
N PRO A 198 -11.48 -23.80 2.41
CA PRO A 198 -10.50 -22.85 2.92
C PRO A 198 -9.63 -23.48 4.00
N PRO A 199 -8.30 -23.30 3.96
CA PRO A 199 -7.42 -23.80 4.98
C PRO A 199 -7.73 -23.18 6.38
N PRO A 200 -7.38 -23.86 7.47
CA PRO A 200 -7.58 -23.32 8.80
C PRO A 200 -6.81 -22.02 8.99
N ALA A 201 -7.36 -21.10 9.78
CA ALA A 201 -6.72 -19.83 10.05
C ALA A 201 -5.33 -20.02 10.68
N ARG A 202 -4.31 -19.44 10.07
CA ARG A 202 -2.93 -19.51 10.56
C ARG A 202 -2.71 -18.43 11.65
N VAL A 203 -3.38 -18.58 12.79
CA VAL A 203 -3.34 -17.61 13.90
C VAL A 203 -1.91 -17.33 14.35
N ALA A 204 -1.07 -18.36 14.46
CA ALA A 204 0.32 -18.21 14.84
C ALA A 204 1.09 -17.25 13.91
N ARG A 205 0.85 -17.31 12.58
CA ARG A 205 1.49 -16.42 11.61
C ARG A 205 1.11 -14.94 11.84
N ARG A 206 -0.13 -14.68 12.23
CA ARG A 206 -0.61 -13.32 12.56
C ARG A 206 0.07 -12.77 13.80
N TRP A 207 0.26 -13.61 14.82
CA TRP A 207 1.00 -13.24 16.03
C TRP A 207 2.47 -12.94 15.75
N TRP A 208 3.14 -13.73 14.91
CA TRP A 208 4.50 -13.43 14.50
C TRP A 208 4.63 -12.13 13.73
N ALA A 209 3.69 -11.82 12.84
CA ALA A 209 3.66 -10.55 12.14
C ALA A 209 3.42 -9.36 13.09
N ALA A 210 2.51 -9.52 14.06
CA ALA A 210 2.28 -8.51 15.09
C ALA A 210 3.52 -8.30 15.97
N LEU A 211 4.19 -9.38 16.39
CA LEU A 211 5.43 -9.30 17.17
C LEU A 211 6.55 -8.62 16.39
N ALA A 212 6.71 -8.95 15.11
CA ALA A 212 7.69 -8.27 14.25
C ALA A 212 7.39 -6.77 14.14
N GLY A 213 6.11 -6.40 13.97
CA GLY A 213 5.67 -5.01 13.97
C GLY A 213 5.96 -4.29 15.29
N LEU A 214 5.67 -4.92 16.41
CA LEU A 214 5.99 -4.38 17.74
C LEU A 214 7.49 -4.23 17.94
N GLY A 215 8.31 -5.17 17.44
CA GLY A 215 9.77 -5.10 17.48
C GLY A 215 10.30 -3.87 16.71
N VAL A 216 9.82 -3.64 15.49
CA VAL A 216 10.19 -2.45 14.71
C VAL A 216 9.74 -1.16 15.41
N GLY A 217 8.52 -1.13 15.98
CA GLY A 217 8.03 0.00 16.76
C GLY A 217 8.91 0.27 17.99
N ALA A 218 9.31 -0.77 18.70
CA ALA A 218 10.21 -0.65 19.87
C ALA A 218 11.59 -0.12 19.46
N LEU A 219 12.16 -0.59 18.36
CA LEU A 219 13.42 -0.06 17.81
C LEU A 219 13.32 1.41 17.44
N GLN A 220 12.17 1.83 16.86
CA GLN A 220 11.90 3.23 16.54
C GLN A 220 11.90 4.11 17.81
N VAL A 221 11.20 3.66 18.87
CA VAL A 221 11.18 4.37 20.16
C VAL A 221 12.58 4.42 20.77
N ALA A 222 13.31 3.31 20.74
CA ALA A 222 14.68 3.26 21.25
C ALA A 222 15.60 4.21 20.47
N GLY A 223 15.50 4.21 19.13
CA GLY A 223 16.30 5.09 18.27
C GLY A 223 16.04 6.58 18.49
N GLN A 224 14.82 6.96 18.89
CA GLN A 224 14.51 8.36 19.25
C GLN A 224 15.06 8.78 20.63
N ARG A 225 15.34 7.82 21.52
CA ARG A 225 15.87 8.06 22.87
C ARG A 225 17.38 7.95 22.96
N LEU A 226 18.01 7.32 21.96
CA LEU A 226 19.45 7.20 21.88
C LEU A 226 20.02 8.46 21.21
N ASP A 227 20.88 9.16 21.93
CA ASP A 227 21.76 10.15 21.33
C ASP A 227 22.51 9.48 20.16
N PRO A 228 22.67 10.14 18.98
CA PRO A 228 23.32 9.52 17.81
C PRO A 228 24.68 8.88 18.11
N VAL A 229 25.37 9.34 19.15
CA VAL A 229 26.62 8.73 19.64
C VAL A 229 26.39 7.39 20.35
N GLY A 230 25.31 7.26 21.11
CA GLY A 230 24.95 6.01 21.80
C GLY A 230 24.49 4.91 20.86
N ALA A 231 23.83 5.27 19.73
CA ALA A 231 23.41 4.32 18.71
C ALA A 231 24.60 3.67 17.97
N VAL A 232 25.65 4.46 17.69
CA VAL A 232 26.88 3.94 17.06
C VAL A 232 27.61 2.98 17.99
N VAL A 233 27.65 3.27 19.29
CA VAL A 233 28.30 2.41 20.29
C VAL A 233 27.50 1.11 20.51
N ALA A 234 26.17 1.13 20.45
CA ALA A 234 25.33 -0.07 20.61
C ALA A 234 25.39 -1.03 19.41
N VAL A 235 25.80 -0.55 18.23
CA VAL A 235 25.96 -1.38 17.00
C VAL A 235 27.41 -1.88 16.86
N ALA A 236 28.37 -1.24 17.51
CA ALA A 236 29.79 -1.58 17.43
C ALA A 236 30.28 -2.50 18.59
N GLY A 237 29.46 -2.83 19.58
CA GLY A 237 29.72 -3.75 20.68
C GLY A 237 28.82 -4.99 20.63
#